data_3835d6ebb95aed1c0e360f86cc7b78e5
#
_entry.id   3835d6ebb95aed1c0e360f86cc7b78e5
#
_cell.length_a   1.000
_cell.length_b   1.000
_cell.length_c   1.000
_cell.angle_alpha   90.00
_cell.angle_beta   90.00
_cell.angle_gamma   90.00
#
_symmetry.space_group_name_H-M   'P 1'
#
loop_
_entity.id
_entity.type
_entity.pdbx_description
1 polymer ?
#
loop_
_entity_poly.entity_id
_entity_poly.type
_entity_poly.pdbx_seq_one_letter_code
_entity_poly.pdbx_strand_id
1 'polypeptide(L)'
;MKSRNLLGLCSLLALFSACGNGAPKYDATGTFETTEVLVSAEASGRLLYFDIEEGMLLKAGEEVGVVDTVQLYLKKLQLEASIKSVEEQRPDILKQVAATKEQISAAQRERNRVANLLKVGAANQKQLDDAEDQLEVLRKQLVAQNSTLSNSHQSLTWQSSSVGIQVAQVEDQLKKCHITSPITGTVLAKYAEAGELTAMGTPLFKVADPEQMYLRAYITSEQLSQVKLGQKVTVFSDYGTDEHKQYPGVVTWISDTSEFTPKTILTKNERANLVYAVKIAVHNDGLLKIGMYGG
;
A
#
# COMPACT_ATOMS: atom_id res chain seq x y z
N MET A 1 30.71 -82.78 42.33
CA MET A 1 29.84 -82.38 41.20
C MET A 1 28.89 -81.27 41.60
N LYS A 2 29.33 -80.05 41.79
CA LYS A 2 28.47 -78.85 42.04
C LYS A 2 29.29 -77.60 41.82
N SER A 3 29.63 -77.21 40.54
CA SER A 3 30.27 -75.92 40.30
C SER A 3 30.22 -75.48 38.83
N ARG A 4 29.28 -76.04 38.04
CA ARG A 4 29.23 -75.78 36.56
C ARG A 4 28.00 -74.99 36.11
N ASN A 5 27.10 -74.59 37.01
CA ASN A 5 25.87 -73.88 36.66
C ASN A 5 25.83 -72.42 37.12
N LEU A 6 26.93 -71.87 37.67
CA LEU A 6 26.96 -70.51 38.16
C LEU A 6 27.56 -69.49 37.11
N LEU A 7 28.22 -69.97 36.04
CA LEU A 7 28.77 -69.09 35.00
C LEU A 7 27.76 -68.81 33.88
N GLY A 8 26.69 -69.52 33.72
CA GLY A 8 25.65 -69.28 32.73
C GLY A 8 24.66 -68.22 33.08
N LEU A 9 24.53 -67.76 34.32
CA LEU A 9 23.50 -66.83 34.78
C LEU A 9 24.01 -65.38 34.78
N CYS A 10 25.32 -65.09 34.76
CA CYS A 10 25.89 -63.78 34.67
C CYS A 10 25.99 -63.23 33.23
N SER A 11 25.98 -64.09 32.20
CA SER A 11 26.07 -63.68 30.80
C SER A 11 24.76 -63.19 30.19
N LEU A 12 23.60 -63.43 30.84
CA LEU A 12 22.28 -63.05 30.32
C LEU A 12 21.80 -61.68 30.82
N LEU A 13 22.46 -61.06 31.82
CA LEU A 13 22.11 -59.73 32.37
C LEU A 13 22.82 -58.55 31.69
N ALA A 14 23.74 -58.79 30.73
CA ALA A 14 24.52 -57.73 30.10
C ALA A 14 23.95 -57.23 28.74
N LEU A 15 22.77 -57.71 28.33
CA LEU A 15 22.19 -57.39 27.01
C LEU A 15 20.97 -56.43 27.06
N PHE A 16 20.65 -55.84 28.23
CA PHE A 16 19.53 -54.92 28.37
C PHE A 16 19.93 -53.43 28.56
N SER A 17 21.15 -53.03 28.21
CA SER A 17 21.60 -51.64 28.39
C SER A 17 21.83 -50.90 27.07
N ALA A 18 21.05 -51.18 26.03
CA ALA A 18 21.17 -50.47 24.77
C ALA A 18 19.81 -50.18 24.14
N CYS A 19 18.98 -49.37 24.80
CA CYS A 19 17.87 -48.65 24.18
C CYS A 19 17.66 -47.36 24.92
N GLY A 20 18.57 -46.42 24.72
CA GLY A 20 18.43 -45.03 25.08
C GLY A 20 18.53 -44.21 23.81
N ASN A 21 17.57 -44.36 22.88
CA ASN A 21 17.32 -43.32 21.87
C ASN A 21 16.66 -42.17 22.63
N GLY A 22 17.47 -41.31 23.23
CA GLY A 22 17.03 -40.05 23.76
C GLY A 22 16.66 -39.15 22.54
N ALA A 23 15.37 -39.03 22.24
CA ALA A 23 14.90 -37.93 21.41
C ALA A 23 15.50 -36.62 21.94
N PRO A 24 15.99 -35.73 21.10
CA PRO A 24 16.57 -34.46 21.55
C PRO A 24 15.54 -33.74 22.41
N LYS A 25 15.94 -33.41 23.65
CA LYS A 25 15.08 -32.72 24.60
C LYS A 25 15.17 -31.25 24.30
N TYR A 26 14.14 -30.72 23.59
CA TYR A 26 14.05 -29.31 23.30
C TYR A 26 13.57 -28.52 24.54
N ASP A 27 14.10 -27.32 24.74
CA ASP A 27 13.66 -26.40 25.80
C ASP A 27 12.26 -25.85 25.51
N ALA A 28 11.94 -25.68 24.22
CA ALA A 28 10.63 -25.24 23.74
C ALA A 28 10.31 -25.89 22.39
N THR A 29 9.04 -26.05 22.07
CA THR A 29 8.57 -26.59 20.79
C THR A 29 7.51 -25.69 20.19
N GLY A 30 7.40 -25.71 18.88
CA GLY A 30 6.44 -24.87 18.17
C GLY A 30 6.33 -25.22 16.70
N THR A 31 5.80 -24.27 15.92
CA THR A 31 5.64 -24.43 14.48
C THR A 31 6.28 -23.25 13.73
N PHE A 32 6.81 -23.54 12.56
CA PHE A 32 7.33 -22.50 11.68
C PHE A 32 6.18 -21.73 11.01
N GLU A 33 6.26 -20.42 11.07
CA GLU A 33 5.36 -19.48 10.41
C GLU A 33 6.15 -18.43 9.62
N THR A 34 5.50 -17.74 8.71
CA THR A 34 6.06 -16.56 8.03
C THR A 34 5.02 -15.43 8.03
N THR A 35 5.43 -14.24 7.63
CA THR A 35 4.49 -13.13 7.42
C THR A 35 3.78 -13.33 6.09
N GLU A 36 2.48 -13.63 6.16
CA GLU A 36 1.62 -13.81 4.99
C GLU A 36 0.87 -12.50 4.71
N VAL A 37 0.81 -12.11 3.45
CA VAL A 37 0.01 -10.99 2.98
C VAL A 37 -1.12 -11.52 2.10
N LEU A 38 -2.35 -11.25 2.50
CA LEU A 38 -3.55 -11.55 1.72
C LEU A 38 -3.81 -10.36 0.79
N VAL A 39 -3.61 -10.55 -0.51
CA VAL A 39 -3.88 -9.54 -1.52
C VAL A 39 -5.33 -9.65 -1.95
N SER A 40 -6.07 -8.57 -1.80
CA SER A 40 -7.49 -8.47 -2.15
C SER A 40 -7.71 -7.46 -3.27
N ALA A 41 -8.78 -7.61 -4.03
CA ALA A 41 -9.16 -6.67 -5.08
C ALA A 41 -9.44 -5.28 -4.52
N GLU A 42 -8.85 -4.25 -5.12
CA GLU A 42 -9.10 -2.84 -4.80
C GLU A 42 -10.15 -2.21 -5.74
N ALA A 43 -10.55 -2.93 -6.78
CA ALA A 43 -11.57 -2.53 -7.76
C ALA A 43 -12.58 -3.65 -7.98
N SER A 44 -13.76 -3.27 -8.48
CA SER A 44 -14.81 -4.23 -8.84
C SER A 44 -14.95 -4.32 -10.35
N GLY A 45 -15.02 -5.54 -10.90
CA GLY A 45 -15.14 -5.79 -12.32
C GLY A 45 -14.73 -7.22 -12.67
N ARG A 46 -14.63 -7.50 -13.97
CA ARG A 46 -14.13 -8.79 -14.46
C ARG A 46 -12.60 -8.78 -14.46
N LEU A 47 -11.98 -9.86 -14.00
CA LEU A 47 -10.55 -10.11 -14.16
C LEU A 47 -10.26 -10.40 -15.64
N LEU A 48 -9.60 -9.48 -16.34
CA LEU A 48 -9.25 -9.63 -17.75
C LEU A 48 -8.14 -10.65 -17.94
N TYR A 49 -7.14 -10.57 -17.08
CA TYR A 49 -6.13 -11.60 -16.91
C TYR A 49 -5.70 -11.67 -15.44
N PHE A 50 -5.20 -12.82 -15.04
CA PHE A 50 -4.67 -13.07 -13.70
C PHE A 50 -3.64 -14.20 -13.81
N ASP A 51 -2.37 -13.80 -13.98
CA ASP A 51 -1.27 -14.67 -14.38
C ASP A 51 -0.38 -15.02 -13.19
N ILE A 52 -0.94 -15.79 -12.27
CA ILE A 52 -0.21 -16.34 -11.12
C ILE A 52 -0.55 -17.82 -10.93
N GLU A 53 0.42 -18.53 -10.35
CA GLU A 53 0.27 -19.92 -9.90
C GLU A 53 0.84 -20.08 -8.50
N GLU A 54 0.34 -21.07 -7.77
CA GLU A 54 0.87 -21.42 -6.45
C GLU A 54 2.33 -21.89 -6.59
N GLY A 55 3.20 -21.38 -5.72
CA GLY A 55 4.64 -21.60 -5.79
C GLY A 55 5.41 -20.62 -6.68
N MET A 56 4.75 -19.76 -7.45
CA MET A 56 5.40 -18.73 -8.26
C MET A 56 6.09 -17.67 -7.37
N LEU A 57 7.30 -17.27 -7.73
CA LEU A 57 8.03 -16.18 -7.06
C LEU A 57 7.66 -14.85 -7.71
N LEU A 58 7.19 -13.91 -6.91
CA LEU A 58 6.84 -12.55 -7.31
C LEU A 58 7.80 -11.53 -6.71
N LYS A 59 8.00 -10.42 -7.42
CA LYS A 59 8.70 -9.24 -6.91
C LYS A 59 7.70 -8.20 -6.40
N ALA A 60 8.10 -7.41 -5.41
CA ALA A 60 7.32 -6.29 -4.95
C ALA A 60 7.03 -5.31 -6.11
N GLY A 61 5.75 -4.93 -6.30
CA GLY A 61 5.28 -4.09 -7.39
C GLY A 61 5.07 -4.81 -8.74
N GLU A 62 5.33 -6.10 -8.82
CA GLU A 62 5.07 -6.89 -10.04
C GLU A 62 3.56 -7.00 -10.28
N GLU A 63 3.13 -6.63 -11.49
CA GLU A 63 1.74 -6.73 -11.90
C GLU A 63 1.41 -8.18 -12.29
N VAL A 64 0.35 -8.70 -11.69
CA VAL A 64 -0.06 -10.10 -11.84
C VAL A 64 -1.47 -10.25 -12.43
N GLY A 65 -2.19 -9.15 -12.59
CA GLY A 65 -3.53 -9.18 -13.15
C GLY A 65 -4.14 -7.80 -13.33
N VAL A 66 -5.25 -7.75 -14.05
CA VAL A 66 -5.99 -6.51 -14.30
C VAL A 66 -7.49 -6.77 -14.23
N VAL A 67 -8.18 -5.93 -13.49
CA VAL A 67 -9.66 -5.79 -13.51
C VAL A 67 -10.05 -4.90 -14.69
N ASP A 68 -11.21 -5.12 -15.31
CA ASP A 68 -11.70 -4.34 -16.46
C ASP A 68 -11.70 -2.83 -16.18
N THR A 69 -10.95 -2.10 -17.02
CA THR A 69 -10.71 -0.65 -16.91
C THR A 69 -11.53 0.18 -17.89
N VAL A 70 -12.25 -0.45 -18.83
CA VAL A 70 -12.86 0.25 -19.99
C VAL A 70 -13.76 1.39 -19.54
N GLN A 71 -14.65 1.18 -18.59
CA GLN A 71 -15.60 2.21 -18.14
C GLN A 71 -14.89 3.38 -17.44
N LEU A 72 -13.87 3.10 -16.64
CA LEU A 72 -13.06 4.12 -15.97
C LEU A 72 -12.23 4.92 -16.97
N TYR A 73 -11.65 4.26 -17.96
CA TYR A 73 -10.90 4.92 -19.02
C TYR A 73 -11.77 5.86 -19.85
N LEU A 74 -12.97 5.42 -20.25
CA LEU A 74 -13.94 6.27 -20.97
C LEU A 74 -14.38 7.46 -20.11
N LYS A 75 -14.59 7.26 -18.82
CA LYS A 75 -14.90 8.32 -17.87
C LYS A 75 -13.77 9.35 -17.76
N LYS A 76 -12.52 8.91 -17.74
CA LYS A 76 -11.34 9.80 -17.78
C LYS A 76 -11.38 10.66 -19.03
N LEU A 77 -11.53 10.06 -20.22
CA LEU A 77 -11.59 10.79 -21.48
C LEU A 77 -12.73 11.83 -21.51
N GLN A 78 -13.92 11.49 -20.96
CA GLN A 78 -15.03 12.42 -20.85
C GLN A 78 -14.68 13.64 -19.99
N LEU A 79 -14.01 13.44 -18.85
CA LEU A 79 -13.59 14.52 -17.97
C LEU A 79 -12.51 15.40 -18.60
N GLU A 80 -11.53 14.80 -19.30
CA GLU A 80 -10.51 15.53 -20.04
C GLU A 80 -11.11 16.41 -21.13
N ALA A 81 -12.10 15.90 -21.89
CA ALA A 81 -12.85 16.69 -22.86
C ALA A 81 -13.62 17.85 -22.21
N SER A 82 -14.17 17.63 -21.00
CA SER A 82 -14.84 18.68 -20.23
C SER A 82 -13.86 19.79 -19.80
N ILE A 83 -12.64 19.44 -19.37
CA ILE A 83 -11.59 20.42 -19.06
C ILE A 83 -11.31 21.29 -20.28
N LYS A 84 -11.08 20.67 -21.44
CA LYS A 84 -10.80 21.38 -22.68
C LYS A 84 -11.93 22.33 -23.07
N SER A 85 -13.19 21.88 -22.95
CA SER A 85 -14.36 22.72 -23.21
C SER A 85 -14.41 23.94 -22.29
N VAL A 86 -14.11 23.79 -21.01
CA VAL A 86 -14.05 24.92 -20.05
C VAL A 86 -12.90 25.87 -20.40
N GLU A 87 -11.75 25.34 -20.81
CA GLU A 87 -10.59 26.15 -21.19
C GLU A 87 -10.84 26.99 -22.45
N GLU A 88 -11.54 26.44 -23.43
CA GLU A 88 -11.91 27.16 -24.66
C GLU A 88 -12.91 28.30 -24.40
N GLN A 89 -13.65 28.27 -23.29
CA GLN A 89 -14.55 29.36 -22.88
C GLN A 89 -13.80 30.55 -22.23
N ARG A 90 -12.52 30.44 -21.92
CA ARG A 90 -11.75 31.51 -21.29
C ARG A 90 -11.70 32.73 -22.18
N PRO A 91 -12.04 33.94 -21.67
CA PRO A 91 -12.02 35.15 -22.49
C PRO A 91 -10.59 35.56 -22.84
N ASP A 92 -10.35 35.95 -24.11
CA ASP A 92 -9.16 36.66 -24.51
C ASP A 92 -9.31 38.12 -24.08
N ILE A 93 -8.81 38.44 -22.89
CA ILE A 93 -8.94 39.77 -22.28
C ILE A 93 -8.36 40.83 -23.19
N LEU A 94 -7.19 40.59 -23.85
CA LEU A 94 -6.52 41.56 -24.67
C LEU A 94 -7.38 41.96 -25.87
N LYS A 95 -8.00 40.97 -26.53
CA LYS A 95 -8.89 41.24 -27.69
C LYS A 95 -10.15 41.95 -27.27
N GLN A 96 -10.76 41.56 -26.14
CA GLN A 96 -12.01 42.14 -25.71
C GLN A 96 -11.90 43.58 -25.21
N VAL A 97 -10.74 43.99 -24.69
CA VAL A 97 -10.52 45.37 -24.26
C VAL A 97 -9.89 46.26 -25.34
N ALA A 98 -9.49 45.72 -26.50
CA ALA A 98 -8.77 46.48 -27.56
C ALA A 98 -9.56 47.68 -28.06
N ALA A 99 -10.87 47.52 -28.30
CA ALA A 99 -11.73 48.61 -28.75
C ALA A 99 -11.83 49.76 -27.73
N THR A 100 -12.02 49.41 -26.44
CA THR A 100 -12.06 50.42 -25.36
C THR A 100 -10.72 51.14 -25.21
N LYS A 101 -9.60 50.45 -25.37
CA LYS A 101 -8.26 51.11 -25.38
C LYS A 101 -8.09 52.07 -26.52
N GLU A 102 -8.60 51.75 -27.71
CA GLU A 102 -8.55 52.66 -28.85
C GLU A 102 -9.44 53.89 -28.67
N GLN A 103 -10.63 53.71 -28.06
CA GLN A 103 -11.51 54.82 -27.67
C GLN A 103 -10.83 55.78 -26.68
N ILE A 104 -10.14 55.23 -25.67
CA ILE A 104 -9.34 56.01 -24.73
C ILE A 104 -8.24 56.78 -25.43
N SER A 105 -7.54 56.15 -26.37
CA SER A 105 -6.50 56.78 -27.15
C SER A 105 -7.04 57.95 -27.99
N ALA A 106 -8.23 57.78 -28.62
CA ALA A 106 -8.90 58.82 -29.36
C ALA A 106 -9.35 59.99 -28.46
N ALA A 107 -9.99 59.67 -27.30
CA ALA A 107 -10.39 60.68 -26.31
C ALA A 107 -9.19 61.45 -25.72
N GLN A 108 -8.05 60.78 -25.51
CA GLN A 108 -6.82 61.42 -25.05
C GLN A 108 -6.26 62.38 -26.09
N ARG A 109 -6.31 62.05 -27.39
CA ARG A 109 -5.91 62.97 -28.49
C ARG A 109 -6.83 64.16 -28.52
N GLU A 110 -8.16 63.98 -28.41
CA GLU A 110 -9.14 65.07 -28.41
C GLU A 110 -8.95 66.02 -27.22
N ARG A 111 -8.80 65.46 -26.00
CA ARG A 111 -8.50 66.25 -24.79
C ARG A 111 -7.24 67.12 -24.99
N ASN A 112 -6.17 66.54 -25.54
CA ASN A 112 -4.93 67.27 -25.80
C ASN A 112 -5.12 68.38 -26.84
N ARG A 113 -5.95 68.15 -27.89
CA ARG A 113 -6.33 69.13 -28.90
C ARG A 113 -7.06 70.34 -28.28
N VAL A 114 -8.11 70.05 -27.46
CA VAL A 114 -8.90 71.08 -26.77
C VAL A 114 -8.03 71.90 -25.81
N ALA A 115 -7.16 71.22 -24.99
CA ALA A 115 -6.24 71.89 -24.08
C ALA A 115 -5.26 72.86 -24.84
N ASN A 116 -4.79 72.52 -26.03
CA ASN A 116 -3.95 73.41 -26.84
C ASN A 116 -4.72 74.55 -27.40
N LEU A 117 -5.97 74.33 -27.82
CA LEU A 117 -6.83 75.45 -28.35
C LEU A 117 -7.22 76.41 -27.22
N LEU A 118 -7.44 75.94 -25.99
CA LEU A 118 -7.70 76.78 -24.84
C LEU A 118 -6.52 77.71 -24.50
N LYS A 119 -5.26 77.26 -24.64
CA LYS A 119 -4.04 78.05 -24.44
C LYS A 119 -3.95 79.25 -25.39
N VAL A 120 -4.50 79.15 -26.59
CA VAL A 120 -4.51 80.24 -27.60
C VAL A 120 -5.85 80.96 -27.68
N GLY A 121 -6.74 80.73 -26.72
CA GLY A 121 -8.06 81.41 -26.65
C GLY A 121 -9.09 80.95 -27.66
N ALA A 122 -8.83 79.81 -28.36
CA ALA A 122 -9.75 79.22 -29.38
C ALA A 122 -10.70 78.16 -28.89
N ALA A 123 -10.70 77.88 -27.55
CA ALA A 123 -11.65 77.02 -26.85
C ALA A 123 -11.98 77.64 -25.49
N ASN A 124 -13.03 77.13 -24.81
CA ASN A 124 -13.39 77.51 -23.45
C ASN A 124 -13.10 76.42 -22.44
N GLN A 125 -13.08 76.78 -21.13
CA GLN A 125 -12.80 75.85 -20.04
C GLN A 125 -13.79 74.64 -19.98
N LYS A 126 -15.08 74.93 -20.24
CA LYS A 126 -16.10 73.89 -20.25
C LYS A 126 -15.83 72.76 -21.27
N GLN A 127 -15.34 73.16 -22.44
CA GLN A 127 -14.96 72.15 -23.48
C GLN A 127 -13.81 71.28 -23.06
N LEU A 128 -12.84 71.80 -22.30
CA LEU A 128 -11.77 70.99 -21.74
C LEU A 128 -12.29 70.05 -20.66
N ASP A 129 -13.12 70.56 -19.73
CA ASP A 129 -13.73 69.77 -18.66
C ASP A 129 -14.58 68.63 -19.25
N ASP A 130 -15.43 68.88 -20.27
CA ASP A 130 -16.23 67.87 -20.97
C ASP A 130 -15.35 66.76 -21.60
N ALA A 131 -14.18 67.15 -22.19
CA ALA A 131 -13.23 66.17 -22.78
C ALA A 131 -12.47 65.35 -21.72
N GLU A 132 -12.16 65.96 -20.57
CA GLU A 132 -11.55 65.25 -19.45
C GLU A 132 -12.52 64.25 -18.80
N ASP A 133 -13.76 64.68 -18.59
CA ASP A 133 -14.82 63.82 -18.07
C ASP A 133 -15.06 62.58 -18.97
N GLN A 134 -15.12 62.80 -20.31
CA GLN A 134 -15.27 61.71 -21.26
C GLN A 134 -14.10 60.72 -21.21
N LEU A 135 -12.87 61.22 -21.10
CA LEU A 135 -11.69 60.38 -20.96
C LEU A 135 -11.72 59.57 -19.66
N GLU A 136 -12.14 60.18 -18.54
CA GLU A 136 -12.24 59.50 -17.26
C GLU A 136 -13.32 58.41 -17.25
N VAL A 137 -14.48 58.66 -17.84
CA VAL A 137 -15.55 57.66 -18.01
C VAL A 137 -15.03 56.43 -18.77
N LEU A 138 -14.32 56.61 -19.90
CA LEU A 138 -13.76 55.52 -20.68
C LEU A 138 -12.70 54.73 -19.90
N ARG A 139 -11.86 55.41 -19.11
CA ARG A 139 -10.86 54.76 -18.25
C ARG A 139 -11.54 53.90 -17.15
N LYS A 140 -12.57 54.44 -16.49
CA LYS A 140 -13.37 53.69 -15.49
C LYS A 140 -14.07 52.48 -16.12
N GLN A 141 -14.60 52.64 -17.35
CA GLN A 141 -15.19 51.56 -18.11
C GLN A 141 -14.17 50.44 -18.41
N LEU A 142 -12.94 50.78 -18.83
CA LEU A 142 -11.87 49.80 -19.05
C LEU A 142 -11.53 49.04 -17.78
N VAL A 143 -11.44 49.72 -16.64
CA VAL A 143 -11.17 49.07 -15.33
C VAL A 143 -12.28 48.10 -14.99
N ALA A 144 -13.55 48.51 -15.11
CA ALA A 144 -14.68 47.62 -14.85
C ALA A 144 -14.72 46.41 -15.79
N GLN A 145 -14.47 46.63 -17.09
CA GLN A 145 -14.40 45.55 -18.09
C GLN A 145 -13.26 44.57 -17.80
N ASN A 146 -12.07 45.06 -17.48
CA ASN A 146 -10.93 44.18 -17.06
C ASN A 146 -11.25 43.36 -15.82
N SER A 147 -11.88 43.99 -14.81
CA SER A 147 -12.27 43.29 -13.57
C SER A 147 -13.27 42.15 -13.88
N THR A 148 -14.31 42.43 -14.68
CA THR A 148 -15.31 41.41 -15.05
C THR A 148 -14.67 40.25 -15.83
N LEU A 149 -13.82 40.54 -16.82
CA LEU A 149 -13.14 39.54 -17.61
C LEU A 149 -12.13 38.72 -16.78
N SER A 150 -11.39 39.36 -15.89
CA SER A 150 -10.46 38.69 -14.97
C SER A 150 -11.20 37.75 -14.02
N ASN A 151 -12.33 38.21 -13.45
CA ASN A 151 -13.16 37.36 -12.59
C ASN A 151 -13.74 36.18 -13.34
N SER A 152 -14.20 36.37 -14.59
CA SER A 152 -14.69 35.27 -15.42
C SER A 152 -13.56 34.28 -15.75
N HIS A 153 -12.39 34.77 -16.15
CA HIS A 153 -11.22 33.93 -16.40
C HIS A 153 -10.83 33.12 -15.16
N GLN A 154 -10.82 33.76 -13.97
CA GLN A 154 -10.51 33.10 -12.70
C GLN A 154 -11.55 32.03 -12.35
N SER A 155 -12.85 32.31 -12.54
CA SER A 155 -13.93 31.36 -12.29
C SER A 155 -13.79 30.11 -13.17
N LEU A 156 -13.52 30.28 -14.48
CA LEU A 156 -13.30 29.17 -15.40
C LEU A 156 -12.01 28.38 -15.06
N THR A 157 -10.99 29.05 -14.52
CA THR A 157 -9.78 28.39 -14.03
C THR A 157 -10.09 27.48 -12.85
N TRP A 158 -10.88 27.95 -11.88
CA TRP A 158 -11.31 27.11 -10.75
C TRP A 158 -12.18 25.95 -11.18
N GLN A 159 -13.07 26.17 -12.16
CA GLN A 159 -13.91 25.12 -12.72
C GLN A 159 -13.09 24.02 -13.42
N SER A 160 -12.12 24.42 -14.26
CA SER A 160 -11.18 23.49 -14.92
C SER A 160 -10.37 22.70 -13.89
N SER A 161 -9.87 23.37 -12.84
CA SER A 161 -9.14 22.71 -11.75
C SER A 161 -10.00 21.70 -10.99
N SER A 162 -11.27 22.02 -10.72
CA SER A 162 -12.20 21.09 -10.05
C SER A 162 -12.44 19.81 -10.87
N VAL A 163 -12.58 19.96 -12.21
CA VAL A 163 -12.68 18.77 -13.09
C VAL A 163 -11.37 18.01 -13.14
N GLY A 164 -10.22 18.71 -13.08
CA GLY A 164 -8.89 18.09 -13.01
C GLY A 164 -8.72 17.18 -11.78
N ILE A 165 -9.28 17.59 -10.64
CA ILE A 165 -9.30 16.73 -9.44
C ILE A 165 -10.12 15.45 -9.70
N GLN A 166 -11.25 15.55 -10.42
CA GLN A 166 -12.04 14.36 -10.77
C GLN A 166 -11.28 13.42 -11.72
N VAL A 167 -10.47 13.96 -12.65
CA VAL A 167 -9.56 13.16 -13.48
C VAL A 167 -8.60 12.38 -12.59
N ALA A 168 -7.94 13.06 -11.64
CA ALA A 168 -7.00 12.42 -10.73
C ALA A 168 -7.66 11.30 -9.88
N GLN A 169 -8.90 11.48 -9.46
CA GLN A 169 -9.67 10.43 -8.76
C GLN A 169 -9.91 9.19 -9.64
N VAL A 170 -10.26 9.40 -10.92
CA VAL A 170 -10.46 8.28 -11.86
C VAL A 170 -9.12 7.60 -12.17
N GLU A 171 -8.02 8.34 -12.26
CA GLU A 171 -6.68 7.78 -12.43
C GLU A 171 -6.24 6.91 -11.25
N ASP A 172 -6.57 7.31 -10.02
CA ASP A 172 -6.34 6.48 -8.84
C ASP A 172 -7.15 5.17 -8.90
N GLN A 173 -8.43 5.27 -9.32
CA GLN A 173 -9.27 4.07 -9.52
C GLN A 173 -8.71 3.16 -10.63
N LEU A 174 -8.20 3.73 -11.73
CA LEU A 174 -7.54 2.96 -12.79
C LEU A 174 -6.29 2.22 -12.28
N LYS A 175 -5.48 2.88 -11.46
CA LYS A 175 -4.31 2.23 -10.82
C LYS A 175 -4.72 1.04 -9.96
N LYS A 176 -5.82 1.16 -9.21
CA LYS A 176 -6.37 0.10 -8.35
C LYS A 176 -6.94 -1.09 -9.13
N CYS A 177 -7.19 -0.93 -10.43
CA CYS A 177 -7.55 -2.06 -11.29
C CYS A 177 -6.35 -2.96 -11.61
N HIS A 178 -5.12 -2.47 -11.48
CA HIS A 178 -3.90 -3.24 -11.69
C HIS A 178 -3.52 -3.96 -10.39
N ILE A 179 -3.56 -5.28 -10.42
CA ILE A 179 -3.27 -6.13 -9.27
C ILE A 179 -1.77 -6.35 -9.21
N THR A 180 -1.12 -5.91 -8.13
CA THR A 180 0.33 -6.04 -7.95
C THR A 180 0.66 -6.77 -6.67
N SER A 181 1.83 -7.43 -6.63
CA SER A 181 2.34 -8.01 -5.38
C SER A 181 2.88 -6.91 -4.46
N PRO A 182 2.43 -6.82 -3.19
CA PRO A 182 2.94 -5.83 -2.25
C PRO A 182 4.34 -6.13 -1.72
N ILE A 183 4.76 -7.40 -1.79
CA ILE A 183 6.07 -7.87 -1.31
C ILE A 183 6.74 -8.77 -2.33
N THR A 184 8.06 -8.91 -2.23
CA THR A 184 8.78 -10.00 -2.88
C THR A 184 8.55 -11.27 -2.08
N GLY A 185 8.10 -12.36 -2.74
CA GLY A 185 7.78 -13.59 -2.05
C GLY A 185 7.14 -14.63 -2.95
N THR A 186 6.77 -15.77 -2.38
CA THR A 186 6.16 -16.88 -3.09
C THR A 186 4.64 -16.88 -2.89
N VAL A 187 3.90 -17.13 -3.95
CA VAL A 187 2.44 -17.30 -3.91
C VAL A 187 2.11 -18.58 -3.15
N LEU A 188 1.38 -18.46 -2.04
CA LEU A 188 0.98 -19.60 -1.21
C LEU A 188 -0.36 -20.19 -1.62
N ALA A 189 -1.29 -19.33 -2.06
CA ALA A 189 -2.62 -19.75 -2.49
C ALA A 189 -3.19 -18.74 -3.50
N LYS A 190 -3.94 -19.25 -4.48
CA LYS A 190 -4.69 -18.49 -5.47
C LYS A 190 -6.19 -18.69 -5.20
N TYR A 191 -6.96 -17.59 -5.15
CA TYR A 191 -8.38 -17.60 -4.78
C TYR A 191 -9.31 -17.18 -5.92
N ALA A 192 -8.77 -16.67 -7.04
CA ALA A 192 -9.56 -16.20 -8.17
C ALA A 192 -8.92 -16.62 -9.49
N GLU A 193 -9.74 -16.69 -10.56
CA GLU A 193 -9.30 -17.03 -11.90
C GLU A 193 -9.60 -15.92 -12.90
N ALA A 194 -8.81 -15.87 -13.98
CA ALA A 194 -9.09 -14.96 -15.09
C ALA A 194 -10.50 -15.20 -15.66
N GLY A 195 -11.22 -14.12 -15.95
CA GLY A 195 -12.61 -14.18 -16.44
C GLY A 195 -13.67 -14.08 -15.34
N GLU A 196 -13.32 -14.29 -14.07
CA GLU A 196 -14.24 -14.14 -12.94
C GLU A 196 -14.58 -12.69 -12.65
N LEU A 197 -15.72 -12.48 -12.01
CA LEU A 197 -16.12 -11.19 -11.45
C LEU A 197 -15.56 -11.06 -10.03
N THR A 198 -14.85 -9.97 -9.78
CA THR A 198 -14.39 -9.63 -8.44
C THR A 198 -15.06 -8.36 -7.92
N ALA A 199 -15.11 -8.21 -6.60
CA ALA A 199 -15.57 -7.01 -5.91
C ALA A 199 -14.46 -6.50 -4.99
N MET A 200 -14.51 -5.22 -4.65
CA MET A 200 -13.58 -4.62 -3.69
C MET A 200 -13.56 -5.42 -2.38
N GLY A 201 -12.36 -5.79 -1.91
CA GLY A 201 -12.14 -6.60 -0.71
C GLY A 201 -12.17 -8.12 -0.94
N THR A 202 -12.51 -8.61 -2.14
CA THR A 202 -12.45 -10.04 -2.44
C THR A 202 -11.00 -10.51 -2.44
N PRO A 203 -10.65 -11.58 -1.68
CA PRO A 203 -9.31 -12.17 -1.72
C PRO A 203 -8.96 -12.68 -3.12
N LEU A 204 -7.77 -12.36 -3.61
CA LEU A 204 -7.29 -12.80 -4.92
C LEU A 204 -6.18 -13.83 -4.79
N PHE A 205 -5.20 -13.57 -3.95
CA PHE A 205 -4.10 -14.49 -3.66
C PHE A 205 -3.43 -14.19 -2.34
N LYS A 206 -2.61 -15.12 -1.88
CA LYS A 206 -1.79 -14.99 -0.68
C LYS A 206 -0.33 -15.11 -1.08
N VAL A 207 0.52 -14.20 -0.61
CA VAL A 207 1.96 -14.17 -0.84
C VAL A 207 2.70 -14.09 0.48
N ALA A 208 3.85 -14.75 0.57
CA ALA A 208 4.71 -14.69 1.75
C ALA A 208 6.19 -14.71 1.34
N ASP A 209 7.04 -14.15 2.18
CA ASP A 209 8.49 -14.29 2.04
C ASP A 209 8.96 -15.57 2.78
N PRO A 210 9.25 -16.65 2.06
CA PRO A 210 9.69 -17.89 2.68
C PRO A 210 11.14 -17.89 3.14
N GLU A 211 11.95 -16.89 2.81
CA GLU A 211 13.34 -16.78 3.29
C GLU A 211 13.40 -16.33 4.75
N GLN A 212 12.43 -15.56 5.18
CA GLN A 212 12.28 -15.07 6.56
C GLN A 212 11.20 -15.88 7.29
N MET A 213 11.62 -16.88 8.05
CA MET A 213 10.72 -17.73 8.83
C MET A 213 10.82 -17.38 10.32
N TYR A 214 9.76 -17.68 11.05
CA TYR A 214 9.72 -17.56 12.50
C TYR A 214 9.32 -18.91 13.08
N LEU A 215 10.08 -19.42 14.03
CA LEU A 215 9.57 -20.48 14.90
C LEU A 215 8.72 -19.81 15.99
N ARG A 216 7.42 -20.06 16.00
CA ARG A 216 6.53 -19.71 17.10
C ARG A 216 6.55 -20.86 18.09
N ALA A 217 7.41 -20.76 19.09
CA ALA A 217 7.58 -21.75 20.14
C ALA A 217 6.88 -21.32 21.42
N TYR A 218 6.62 -22.28 22.30
CA TYR A 218 5.93 -22.05 23.56
C TYR A 218 6.84 -22.43 24.73
N ILE A 219 7.02 -21.49 25.67
CA ILE A 219 7.81 -21.65 26.88
C ILE A 219 6.93 -21.56 28.12
N THR A 220 7.37 -22.19 29.20
CA THR A 220 6.69 -22.11 30.50
C THR A 220 6.99 -20.79 31.22
N SER A 221 6.19 -20.47 32.26
CA SER A 221 6.45 -19.30 33.14
C SER A 221 7.82 -19.35 33.81
N GLU A 222 8.33 -20.54 34.11
CA GLU A 222 9.64 -20.72 34.71
C GLU A 222 10.75 -20.35 33.73
N GLN A 223 10.64 -20.79 32.47
CA GLN A 223 11.59 -20.50 31.40
C GLN A 223 11.58 -19.02 30.98
N LEU A 224 10.43 -18.34 31.12
CA LEU A 224 10.27 -16.94 30.75
C LEU A 224 11.32 -16.03 31.40
N SER A 225 11.71 -16.33 32.64
CA SER A 225 12.73 -15.56 33.37
C SER A 225 14.15 -15.65 32.74
N GLN A 226 14.40 -16.67 31.93
CA GLN A 226 15.70 -16.99 31.33
C GLN A 226 15.80 -16.55 29.87
N VAL A 227 14.68 -16.26 29.21
CA VAL A 227 14.63 -15.86 27.79
C VAL A 227 14.62 -14.35 27.67
N LYS A 228 15.44 -13.79 26.76
CA LYS A 228 15.54 -12.34 26.50
C LYS A 228 15.40 -12.04 25.03
N LEU A 229 14.83 -10.87 24.73
CA LEU A 229 14.82 -10.32 23.37
C LEU A 229 16.26 -10.17 22.84
N GLY A 230 16.47 -10.57 21.58
CA GLY A 230 17.81 -10.54 20.97
C GLY A 230 18.69 -11.74 21.33
N GLN A 231 18.24 -12.67 22.18
CA GLN A 231 18.99 -13.87 22.54
C GLN A 231 19.19 -14.76 21.31
N LYS A 232 20.42 -15.20 21.09
CA LYS A 232 20.75 -16.21 20.07
C LYS A 232 20.42 -17.59 20.60
N VAL A 233 19.74 -18.37 19.77
CA VAL A 233 19.30 -19.73 20.08
C VAL A 233 19.60 -20.66 18.91
N THR A 234 19.61 -21.96 19.15
CA THR A 234 19.69 -22.97 18.11
C THR A 234 18.29 -23.54 17.91
N VAL A 235 17.79 -23.48 16.69
CA VAL A 235 16.49 -24.00 16.29
C VAL A 235 16.70 -25.31 15.55
N PHE A 236 15.91 -26.31 15.86
CA PHE A 236 15.91 -27.61 15.21
C PHE A 236 14.62 -27.77 14.40
N SER A 237 14.76 -28.21 13.16
CA SER A 237 13.60 -28.60 12.35
C SER A 237 13.25 -30.07 12.58
N ASP A 238 11.96 -30.36 12.60
CA ASP A 238 11.46 -31.74 12.69
C ASP A 238 10.90 -32.15 11.32
N TYR A 239 11.62 -33.04 10.64
CA TYR A 239 11.21 -33.61 9.36
C TYR A 239 10.43 -34.94 9.51
N GLY A 240 10.06 -35.33 10.75
CA GLY A 240 9.40 -36.60 11.03
C GLY A 240 10.33 -37.81 10.97
N THR A 241 11.65 -37.57 10.96
CA THR A 241 12.71 -38.58 11.02
C THR A 241 13.62 -38.30 12.19
N ASP A 242 14.56 -39.19 12.51
CA ASP A 242 15.58 -38.96 13.54
C ASP A 242 16.61 -37.90 13.17
N GLU A 243 16.57 -37.39 11.93
CA GLU A 243 17.46 -36.34 11.45
C GLU A 243 16.85 -34.95 11.70
N HIS A 244 17.54 -34.14 12.52
CA HIS A 244 17.16 -32.77 12.83
C HIS A 244 18.23 -31.81 12.29
N LYS A 245 17.83 -30.88 11.41
CA LYS A 245 18.73 -29.83 10.94
C LYS A 245 18.72 -28.67 11.91
N GLN A 246 19.91 -28.11 12.17
CA GLN A 246 20.08 -26.98 13.06
C GLN A 246 20.12 -25.68 12.27
N TYR A 247 19.45 -24.66 12.78
CA TYR A 247 19.42 -23.31 12.24
C TYR A 247 19.76 -22.31 13.36
N PRO A 248 20.60 -21.31 13.08
CA PRO A 248 20.79 -20.21 14.01
C PRO A 248 19.51 -19.37 14.06
N GLY A 249 19.02 -19.08 15.26
CA GLY A 249 17.84 -18.26 15.49
C GLY A 249 18.12 -17.10 16.44
N VAL A 250 17.25 -16.09 16.38
CA VAL A 250 17.27 -14.96 17.31
C VAL A 250 15.86 -14.71 17.83
N VAL A 251 15.70 -14.59 19.14
CA VAL A 251 14.42 -14.27 19.78
C VAL A 251 14.05 -12.84 19.44
N THR A 252 12.94 -12.65 18.68
CA THR A 252 12.50 -11.35 18.21
C THR A 252 11.27 -10.82 18.95
N TRP A 253 10.50 -11.71 19.58
CA TRP A 253 9.31 -11.33 20.31
C TRP A 253 8.99 -12.37 21.40
N ILE A 254 8.47 -11.89 22.51
CA ILE A 254 7.98 -12.68 23.64
C ILE A 254 6.58 -12.16 23.96
N SER A 255 5.59 -13.04 24.10
CA SER A 255 4.22 -12.64 24.41
C SER A 255 4.11 -12.06 25.81
N ASP A 256 3.40 -10.93 25.95
CA ASP A 256 3.05 -10.33 27.24
C ASP A 256 1.86 -11.05 27.91
N THR A 257 1.15 -11.90 27.16
CA THR A 257 0.00 -12.65 27.65
C THR A 257 0.23 -14.13 27.54
N SER A 258 -0.23 -14.86 28.56
CA SER A 258 -0.20 -16.32 28.53
C SER A 258 -1.23 -16.87 27.56
N GLU A 259 -0.87 -17.94 26.87
CA GLU A 259 -1.74 -18.70 25.98
C GLU A 259 -1.96 -20.09 26.58
N PHE A 260 -3.09 -20.71 26.24
CA PHE A 260 -3.27 -22.13 26.51
C PHE A 260 -2.61 -22.92 25.38
N THR A 261 -1.94 -24.03 25.73
CA THR A 261 -1.38 -24.93 24.70
C THR A 261 -2.46 -25.34 23.71
N PRO A 262 -2.20 -25.33 22.38
CA PRO A 262 -3.22 -25.62 21.36
C PRO A 262 -3.75 -27.08 21.37
N LYS A 263 -3.32 -27.92 22.28
CA LYS A 263 -3.79 -29.33 22.36
C LYS A 263 -5.09 -29.45 23.15
N THR A 264 -6.01 -30.24 22.62
CA THR A 264 -7.24 -30.65 23.30
C THR A 264 -6.87 -31.32 24.62
N ILE A 265 -7.09 -30.64 25.75
CA ILE A 265 -6.64 -31.07 27.08
C ILE A 265 -7.54 -32.17 27.59
N LEU A 266 -6.99 -33.33 27.86
CA LEU A 266 -7.71 -34.52 28.32
C LEU A 266 -7.66 -34.75 29.84
N THR A 267 -6.76 -34.05 30.58
CA THR A 267 -6.61 -34.27 32.04
C THR A 267 -6.58 -32.99 32.87
N LYS A 268 -6.96 -33.10 34.16
CA LYS A 268 -6.97 -31.95 35.10
C LYS A 268 -5.59 -31.37 35.37
N ASN A 269 -4.52 -32.15 35.28
CA ASN A 269 -3.16 -31.70 35.57
C ASN A 269 -2.52 -30.88 34.41
N GLU A 270 -3.00 -31.04 33.18
CA GLU A 270 -2.50 -30.29 32.02
C GLU A 270 -3.10 -28.87 31.88
N ARG A 271 -4.19 -28.59 32.61
CA ARG A 271 -4.81 -27.24 32.64
C ARG A 271 -3.98 -26.19 33.37
N ALA A 272 -2.96 -26.59 34.12
CA ALA A 272 -2.18 -25.67 34.98
C ALA A 272 -0.96 -25.06 34.28
N ASN A 273 -0.62 -25.45 33.05
CA ASN A 273 0.57 -24.97 32.39
C ASN A 273 0.22 -23.81 31.42
N LEU A 274 0.18 -22.62 31.98
CA LEU A 274 0.22 -21.40 31.19
C LEU A 274 1.55 -21.34 30.44
N VAL A 275 1.47 -21.14 29.13
CA VAL A 275 2.64 -21.01 28.27
C VAL A 275 2.69 -19.60 27.65
N TYR A 276 3.87 -19.16 27.32
CA TYR A 276 4.10 -17.89 26.62
C TYR A 276 4.66 -18.17 25.25
N ALA A 277 4.06 -17.56 24.24
CA ALA A 277 4.57 -17.67 22.88
C ALA A 277 5.83 -16.83 22.72
N VAL A 278 6.84 -17.39 22.07
CA VAL A 278 8.07 -16.67 21.66
C VAL A 278 8.24 -16.82 20.14
N LYS A 279 8.63 -15.74 19.47
CA LYS A 279 8.99 -15.78 18.05
C LYS A 279 10.51 -15.72 17.91
N ILE A 280 11.02 -16.70 17.21
CA ILE A 280 12.46 -16.84 16.91
C ILE A 280 12.62 -16.67 15.40
N ALA A 281 13.28 -15.61 14.98
CA ALA A 281 13.59 -15.40 13.57
C ALA A 281 14.68 -16.39 13.12
N VAL A 282 14.43 -17.01 11.98
CA VAL A 282 15.29 -18.04 11.36
C VAL A 282 15.38 -17.75 9.87
N HIS A 283 16.59 -17.75 9.33
CA HIS A 283 16.79 -17.69 7.89
C HIS A 283 16.58 -19.08 7.28
N ASN A 284 15.66 -19.19 6.33
CA ASN A 284 15.32 -20.44 5.65
C ASN A 284 16.23 -20.67 4.45
N ASP A 285 16.73 -21.87 4.30
CA ASP A 285 17.49 -22.34 3.15
C ASP A 285 16.61 -23.06 2.09
N GLY A 286 15.27 -22.91 2.19
CA GLY A 286 14.29 -23.55 1.33
C GLY A 286 13.71 -24.87 1.85
N LEU A 287 14.26 -25.40 2.94
CA LEU A 287 13.82 -26.67 3.53
C LEU A 287 12.73 -26.49 4.59
N LEU A 288 12.72 -25.38 5.30
CA LEU A 288 11.67 -25.08 6.26
C LEU A 288 10.35 -24.76 5.55
N LYS A 289 9.26 -25.35 6.03
CA LYS A 289 7.91 -25.11 5.49
C LYS A 289 6.99 -24.55 6.57
N ILE A 290 6.02 -23.74 6.15
CA ILE A 290 4.99 -23.19 7.04
C ILE A 290 4.21 -24.35 7.67
N GLY A 291 4.01 -24.31 8.99
CA GLY A 291 3.33 -25.37 9.73
C GLY A 291 4.21 -26.56 10.14
N MET A 292 5.48 -26.61 9.68
CA MET A 292 6.45 -27.63 10.14
C MET A 292 6.74 -27.44 11.62
N TYR A 293 6.93 -28.55 12.34
CA TYR A 293 7.31 -28.53 13.76
C TYR A 293 8.81 -28.23 13.90
N GLY A 294 9.15 -27.61 15.05
CA GLY A 294 10.54 -27.34 15.43
C GLY A 294 10.68 -27.15 16.94
N GLY A 295 11.92 -27.18 17.41
CA GLY A 295 12.23 -27.00 18.82
C GLY A 295 13.57 -26.32 19.06
#